data_39b5356ed314e199edb53d83c8e0cd99
#
_entry.id   39b5356ed314e199edb53d83c8e0cd99
#
_cell.length_a   1.000
_cell.length_b   1.000
_cell.length_c   1.000
_cell.angle_alpha   90.00
_cell.angle_beta   90.00
_cell.angle_gamma   90.00
#
_symmetry.space_group_name_H-M   'P 1'
#
loop_
_entity.id
_entity.type
_entity.pdbx_description
1 polymer ?
#
loop_
_entity_poly.entity_id
_entity_poly.type
_entity_poly.pdbx_seq_one_letter_code
_entity_poly.pdbx_strand_id
1 'polypeptide(L)'
;MDDISTTPAPAETGRAGDFLEEAALNLSTSNVLPAGSISTSRSARAYAWLVFALMFCLLLSDYMSRQALNALFPILKAQWGVSDTQLGSISSIVPLAVGVLTLPFSVVADRWGRVKSIALMAGLWSVATIGCAIAANYHEMFVARLFVGVGEAAYGSVGLAMLVSVFPRRMRSSIVGGFTSAAAFGSVLGVSFSGLIAAHFGWRWSMGIMAIFGLVLVIVYCFVVTENRIARAHPDESGANPAQGRATLTLRGLFVGLFPSRSVFCAYLGSALQVFIQGTLIVWLPSYLNRYWGMPVSKAAVVAAGLVLVSGIGQFLCGVATDWICRESSLKRWSMAIVYCLALGVLLAIALRMPQGNLQLALLAPAVLFLASSFGTCGAIIATATPPAFHGSAFATLTLFNNVLGLAAGPFVTGVISDAVGLEAALRWLPCAAVLPLAVYLVGRWCCLEESRRG
;
A
#
# COMPACT_ATOMS: atom_id res chain seq x y z
N MET A 1 4.34 36.05 88.35
CA MET A 1 4.64 37.29 87.66
C MET A 1 4.98 36.85 86.21
N ASP A 2 4.20 37.04 85.19
CA ASP A 2 2.83 37.54 84.92
C ASP A 2 2.23 36.75 83.80
N ASP A 3 0.99 36.50 83.91
CA ASP A 3 0.02 36.03 82.97
C ASP A 3 0.01 36.89 81.71
N ILE A 4 0.01 36.32 80.53
CA ILE A 4 -0.70 36.90 79.38
C ILE A 4 -1.34 35.75 78.58
N SER A 5 -2.63 35.61 78.78
CA SER A 5 -3.51 34.84 77.94
C SER A 5 -3.63 35.41 76.49
N THR A 6 -3.45 34.63 75.45
CA THR A 6 -3.97 34.98 74.15
C THR A 6 -4.85 33.87 73.57
N THR A 7 -6.11 34.24 73.53
CA THR A 7 -7.16 33.49 72.80
C THR A 7 -6.91 33.37 71.35
N PRO A 8 -7.16 32.22 70.74
CA PRO A 8 -7.09 32.06 69.27
C PRO A 8 -8.39 32.56 68.62
N ALA A 9 -8.21 33.28 67.51
CA ALA A 9 -9.28 33.74 66.64
C ALA A 9 -10.02 32.57 65.95
N PRO A 10 -11.32 32.72 65.63
CA PRO A 10 -12.09 31.64 64.98
C PRO A 10 -11.66 31.40 63.54
N ALA A 11 -11.52 30.13 63.21
CA ALA A 11 -11.12 29.64 61.87
C ALA A 11 -12.18 30.00 60.82
N GLU A 12 -11.73 30.54 59.73
CA GLU A 12 -12.50 30.74 58.49
C GLU A 12 -12.79 29.37 57.81
N THR A 13 -13.77 28.64 58.25
CA THR A 13 -14.23 27.38 57.65
C THR A 13 -15.41 27.57 56.66
N GLY A 14 -15.84 28.81 56.37
CA GLY A 14 -16.96 29.10 55.51
C GLY A 14 -16.69 29.14 54.01
N ARG A 15 -15.45 29.49 53.59
CA ARG A 15 -15.15 29.74 52.16
C ARG A 15 -14.84 28.51 51.32
N ALA A 16 -14.39 27.40 51.89
CA ALA A 16 -14.09 26.18 51.14
C ALA A 16 -15.35 25.35 50.82
N GLY A 17 -16.40 25.45 51.70
CA GLY A 17 -17.69 24.81 51.46
C GLY A 17 -18.45 25.41 50.29
N ASP A 18 -18.50 26.74 50.25
CA ASP A 18 -19.24 27.47 49.21
C ASP A 18 -18.60 27.27 47.81
N PHE A 19 -17.26 27.18 47.73
CA PHE A 19 -16.53 26.89 46.47
C PHE A 19 -16.78 25.49 45.94
N LEU A 20 -16.93 24.50 46.83
CA LEU A 20 -17.22 23.13 46.44
C LEU A 20 -18.68 22.93 46.01
N GLU A 21 -19.60 23.69 46.68
CA GLU A 21 -21.04 23.67 46.34
C GLU A 21 -21.30 24.40 45.01
N GLU A 22 -20.63 25.53 44.76
CA GLU A 22 -20.70 26.26 43.49
C GLU A 22 -20.03 25.48 42.33
N ALA A 23 -18.95 24.78 42.60
CA ALA A 23 -18.31 23.86 41.63
C ALA A 23 -19.20 22.62 41.33
N ALA A 24 -19.92 22.10 42.35
CA ALA A 24 -20.86 21.01 42.19
C ALA A 24 -22.13 21.43 41.44
N LEU A 25 -22.63 22.65 41.68
CA LEU A 25 -23.75 23.22 40.93
C LEU A 25 -23.39 23.50 39.48
N ASN A 26 -22.17 24.01 39.18
CA ASN A 26 -21.69 24.23 37.85
C ASN A 26 -21.42 22.92 37.09
N LEU A 27 -21.06 21.83 37.77
CA LEU A 27 -20.93 20.49 37.18
C LEU A 27 -22.31 19.84 36.95
N SER A 28 -23.35 20.18 37.72
CA SER A 28 -24.71 19.65 37.53
C SER A 28 -25.51 20.43 36.47
N THR A 29 -25.14 21.68 36.18
CA THR A 29 -25.73 22.50 35.11
C THR A 29 -24.93 22.51 33.81
N SER A 30 -23.76 21.88 33.77
CA SER A 30 -23.17 21.50 32.48
C SER A 30 -24.14 20.51 31.83
N ASN A 31 -25.02 21.05 30.99
CA ASN A 31 -25.86 20.29 30.09
C ASN A 31 -25.04 19.18 29.49
N VAL A 32 -25.08 17.99 30.08
CA VAL A 32 -24.83 16.74 29.35
C VAL A 32 -25.94 16.75 28.31
N LEU A 33 -25.64 17.39 27.18
CA LEU A 33 -26.40 17.16 25.97
C LEU A 33 -26.51 15.64 25.88
N PRO A 34 -27.72 15.08 25.83
CA PRO A 34 -27.86 13.65 25.68
C PRO A 34 -26.97 13.30 24.53
N ALA A 35 -26.18 12.21 24.65
CA ALA A 35 -25.47 11.62 23.54
C ALA A 35 -26.55 11.24 22.52
N GLY A 36 -27.09 12.26 21.87
CA GLY A 36 -28.00 12.15 20.76
C GLY A 36 -27.26 11.36 19.74
N SER A 37 -27.70 10.14 19.55
CA SER A 37 -27.41 9.37 18.36
C SER A 37 -27.64 10.34 17.19
N ILE A 38 -26.54 10.97 16.68
CA ILE A 38 -26.60 11.74 15.46
C ILE A 38 -26.94 10.66 14.40
N SER A 39 -28.25 10.57 14.15
CA SER A 39 -28.74 9.76 13.04
C SER A 39 -28.20 10.45 11.80
N THR A 40 -27.01 10.00 11.34
CA THR A 40 -26.49 10.44 10.05
C THR A 40 -27.62 10.21 9.07
N SER A 41 -28.10 11.29 8.45
CA SER A 41 -29.25 11.22 7.56
C SER A 41 -29.00 10.13 6.51
N ARG A 42 -30.02 9.44 6.05
CA ARG A 42 -29.87 8.42 5.01
C ARG A 42 -29.06 8.94 3.81
N SER A 43 -29.21 10.24 3.50
CA SER A 43 -28.46 10.90 2.43
C SER A 43 -26.96 11.05 2.73
N ALA A 44 -26.56 11.37 3.96
CA ALA A 44 -25.16 11.46 4.35
C ALA A 44 -24.46 10.08 4.29
N ARG A 45 -25.17 9.05 4.74
CA ARG A 45 -24.66 7.66 4.65
C ARG A 45 -24.53 7.19 3.19
N ALA A 46 -25.51 7.46 2.34
CA ALA A 46 -25.45 7.14 0.92
C ALA A 46 -24.32 7.88 0.23
N TYR A 47 -24.09 9.15 0.58
CA TYR A 47 -22.96 9.93 0.05
C TYR A 47 -21.59 9.34 0.46
N ALA A 48 -21.43 8.94 1.71
CA ALA A 48 -20.20 8.31 2.18
C ALA A 48 -19.86 7.02 1.39
N TRP A 49 -20.87 6.17 1.14
CA TRP A 49 -20.69 4.97 0.32
C TRP A 49 -20.43 5.27 -1.16
N LEU A 50 -21.00 6.34 -1.70
CA LEU A 50 -20.72 6.80 -3.07
C LEU A 50 -19.25 7.27 -3.19
N VAL A 51 -18.77 8.05 -2.20
CA VAL A 51 -17.36 8.45 -2.13
C VAL A 51 -16.46 7.21 -2.05
N PHE A 52 -16.80 6.23 -1.19
CA PHE A 52 -16.04 4.98 -1.11
C PHE A 52 -16.00 4.23 -2.45
N ALA A 53 -17.14 4.08 -3.10
CA ALA A 53 -17.21 3.40 -4.39
C ALA A 53 -16.37 4.09 -5.48
N LEU A 54 -16.41 5.43 -5.55
CA LEU A 54 -15.58 6.18 -6.49
C LEU A 54 -14.08 6.04 -6.17
N MET A 55 -13.70 6.12 -4.91
CA MET A 55 -12.31 5.96 -4.48
C MET A 55 -11.81 4.53 -4.73
N PHE A 56 -12.65 3.53 -4.48
CA PHE A 56 -12.37 2.13 -4.79
C PHE A 56 -12.17 1.93 -6.30
N CYS A 57 -13.08 2.45 -7.13
CA CYS A 57 -12.99 2.34 -8.59
C CYS A 57 -11.77 3.08 -9.15
N LEU A 58 -11.39 4.23 -8.59
CA LEU A 58 -10.17 4.95 -8.97
C LEU A 58 -8.92 4.12 -8.66
N LEU A 59 -8.81 3.52 -7.46
CA LEU A 59 -7.68 2.66 -7.11
C LEU A 59 -7.66 1.38 -7.98
N LEU A 60 -8.83 0.83 -8.26
CA LEU A 60 -8.96 -0.31 -9.16
C LEU A 60 -8.47 0.05 -10.58
N SER A 61 -8.87 1.21 -11.11
CA SER A 61 -8.43 1.71 -12.43
C SER A 61 -6.92 1.96 -12.48
N ASP A 62 -6.34 2.49 -11.40
CA ASP A 62 -4.91 2.68 -11.22
C ASP A 62 -4.16 1.35 -11.40
N TYR A 63 -4.48 0.35 -10.57
CA TYR A 63 -3.85 -0.95 -10.65
C TYR A 63 -4.14 -1.71 -11.94
N MET A 64 -5.32 -1.51 -12.54
CA MET A 64 -5.62 -2.06 -13.87
C MET A 64 -4.65 -1.52 -14.92
N SER A 65 -4.46 -0.21 -14.98
CA SER A 65 -3.56 0.44 -15.95
C SER A 65 -2.10 0.06 -15.74
N ARG A 66 -1.68 -0.06 -14.48
CA ARG A 66 -0.33 -0.46 -14.09
C ARG A 66 -0.01 -1.88 -14.54
N GLN A 67 -0.91 -2.82 -14.28
CA GLN A 67 -0.69 -4.24 -14.56
C GLN A 67 -0.99 -4.64 -16.00
N ALA A 68 -1.81 -3.86 -16.70
CA ALA A 68 -2.13 -4.08 -18.10
C ALA A 68 -0.88 -4.19 -18.98
N LEU A 69 0.12 -3.35 -18.73
CA LEU A 69 1.36 -3.32 -19.52
C LEU A 69 2.14 -4.63 -19.45
N ASN A 70 2.14 -5.33 -18.31
CA ASN A 70 2.91 -6.55 -18.12
C ASN A 70 2.45 -7.68 -19.05
N ALA A 71 1.15 -7.73 -19.37
CA ALA A 71 0.59 -8.68 -20.34
C ALA A 71 0.96 -8.33 -21.79
N LEU A 72 1.36 -7.07 -22.05
CA LEU A 72 1.67 -6.57 -23.39
C LEU A 72 3.16 -6.70 -23.75
N PHE A 73 4.03 -7.06 -22.82
CA PHE A 73 5.47 -7.18 -23.05
C PHE A 73 5.84 -8.03 -24.27
N PRO A 74 5.25 -9.21 -24.50
CA PRO A 74 5.57 -10.00 -25.69
C PRO A 74 5.25 -9.26 -26.99
N ILE A 75 4.15 -8.51 -27.03
CA ILE A 75 3.73 -7.75 -28.21
C ILE A 75 4.66 -6.57 -28.45
N LEU A 76 4.97 -5.79 -27.38
CA LEU A 76 5.88 -4.65 -27.47
C LEU A 76 7.29 -5.08 -27.90
N LYS A 77 7.79 -6.20 -27.37
CA LYS A 77 9.08 -6.75 -27.77
C LYS A 77 9.10 -7.12 -29.26
N ALA A 78 8.07 -7.79 -29.74
CA ALA A 78 7.96 -8.18 -31.13
C ALA A 78 7.83 -6.96 -32.07
N GLN A 79 7.10 -5.92 -31.66
CA GLN A 79 6.80 -4.76 -32.49
C GLN A 79 7.93 -3.71 -32.51
N TRP A 80 8.58 -3.46 -31.37
CA TRP A 80 9.58 -2.40 -31.22
C TRP A 80 11.01 -2.93 -31.16
N GLY A 81 11.22 -4.25 -31.08
CA GLY A 81 12.56 -4.85 -30.95
C GLY A 81 13.28 -4.50 -29.65
N VAL A 82 12.54 -4.10 -28.62
CA VAL A 82 13.09 -3.65 -27.33
C VAL A 82 13.67 -4.81 -26.53
N SER A 83 14.72 -4.51 -25.74
CA SER A 83 15.33 -5.47 -24.82
C SER A 83 14.45 -5.78 -23.60
N ASP A 84 14.75 -6.86 -22.89
CA ASP A 84 14.05 -7.16 -21.63
C ASP A 84 14.41 -6.14 -20.54
N THR A 85 15.62 -5.58 -20.54
CA THR A 85 16.00 -4.45 -19.69
C THR A 85 15.09 -3.24 -19.93
N GLN A 86 14.82 -2.91 -21.19
CA GLN A 86 13.93 -1.81 -21.54
C GLN A 86 12.48 -2.07 -21.07
N LEU A 87 11.96 -3.28 -21.26
CA LEU A 87 10.63 -3.67 -20.77
C LEU A 87 10.56 -3.62 -19.25
N GLY A 88 11.58 -4.15 -18.57
CA GLY A 88 11.68 -4.07 -17.11
C GLY A 88 11.71 -2.63 -16.62
N SER A 89 12.45 -1.73 -17.29
CA SER A 89 12.52 -0.31 -16.90
C SER A 89 11.20 0.42 -17.04
N ILE A 90 10.41 0.15 -18.08
CA ILE A 90 9.06 0.72 -18.26
C ILE A 90 8.12 0.29 -17.12
N SER A 91 8.22 -0.95 -16.65
CA SER A 91 7.42 -1.39 -15.51
C SER A 91 7.93 -0.81 -14.18
N SER A 92 9.24 -0.66 -14.04
CA SER A 92 9.92 -0.23 -12.81
C SER A 92 9.84 1.26 -12.53
N ILE A 93 9.72 2.10 -13.56
CA ILE A 93 9.72 3.56 -13.39
C ILE A 93 8.53 4.07 -12.59
N VAL A 94 7.37 3.40 -12.70
CA VAL A 94 6.15 3.77 -11.96
C VAL A 94 6.34 3.56 -10.45
N PRO A 95 6.64 2.36 -9.94
CA PRO A 95 6.86 2.18 -8.50
C PRO A 95 8.07 2.99 -8.00
N LEU A 96 9.10 3.22 -8.81
CA LEU A 96 10.20 4.09 -8.45
C LEU A 96 9.71 5.53 -8.18
N ALA A 97 8.96 6.10 -9.10
CA ALA A 97 8.38 7.43 -8.94
C ALA A 97 7.43 7.50 -7.74
N VAL A 98 6.56 6.50 -7.58
CA VAL A 98 5.67 6.39 -6.41
C VAL A 98 6.47 6.37 -5.11
N GLY A 99 7.49 5.50 -5.01
CA GLY A 99 8.31 5.40 -3.80
C GLY A 99 8.95 6.73 -3.41
N VAL A 100 9.57 7.42 -4.36
CA VAL A 100 10.30 8.68 -4.12
C VAL A 100 9.34 9.84 -3.85
N LEU A 101 8.23 9.93 -4.58
CA LEU A 101 7.35 11.10 -4.56
C LEU A 101 6.20 11.00 -3.55
N THR A 102 5.92 9.84 -2.97
CA THR A 102 4.80 9.66 -2.01
C THR A 102 4.88 10.65 -0.86
N LEU A 103 6.06 10.79 -0.21
CA LEU A 103 6.23 11.68 0.94
C LEU A 103 6.04 13.16 0.59
N PRO A 104 6.76 13.73 -0.42
CA PRO A 104 6.59 15.14 -0.76
C PRO A 104 5.17 15.46 -1.23
N PHE A 105 4.54 14.59 -2.01
CA PHE A 105 3.20 14.84 -2.53
C PHE A 105 2.10 14.69 -1.47
N SER A 106 2.28 13.81 -0.48
CA SER A 106 1.36 13.75 0.66
C SER A 106 1.36 15.05 1.46
N VAL A 107 2.54 15.66 1.65
CA VAL A 107 2.65 16.97 2.33
C VAL A 107 1.98 18.09 1.52
N VAL A 108 2.14 18.08 0.20
CA VAL A 108 1.47 19.05 -0.69
C VAL A 108 -0.05 18.86 -0.64
N ALA A 109 -0.53 17.63 -0.71
CA ALA A 109 -1.95 17.31 -0.67
C ALA A 109 -2.63 17.74 0.64
N ASP A 110 -1.94 17.61 1.78
CA ASP A 110 -2.44 18.08 3.08
C ASP A 110 -2.61 19.60 3.13
N ARG A 111 -1.81 20.37 2.35
CA ARG A 111 -1.88 21.84 2.28
C ARG A 111 -2.89 22.34 1.25
N TRP A 112 -3.03 21.65 0.14
CA TRP A 112 -3.81 22.10 -1.01
C TRP A 112 -5.27 21.65 -0.97
N GLY A 113 -5.57 20.67 -0.12
CA GLY A 113 -6.88 20.03 0.02
C GLY A 113 -6.90 18.65 -0.64
N ARG A 114 -7.45 17.68 0.10
CA ARG A 114 -7.44 16.27 -0.29
C ARG A 114 -8.24 16.00 -1.55
N VAL A 115 -9.42 16.62 -1.69
CA VAL A 115 -10.31 16.42 -2.84
C VAL A 115 -9.65 16.86 -4.14
N LYS A 116 -9.07 18.07 -4.14
CA LYS A 116 -8.38 18.64 -5.31
C LYS A 116 -7.15 17.85 -5.68
N SER A 117 -6.38 17.43 -4.67
CA SER A 117 -5.16 16.63 -4.88
C SER A 117 -5.49 15.29 -5.51
N ILE A 118 -6.53 14.58 -5.04
CA ILE A 118 -6.98 13.31 -5.62
C ILE A 118 -7.42 13.50 -7.07
N ALA A 119 -8.20 14.54 -7.37
CA ALA A 119 -8.66 14.85 -8.73
C ALA A 119 -7.47 15.10 -9.68
N LEU A 120 -6.50 15.92 -9.25
CA LEU A 120 -5.29 16.20 -10.03
C LEU A 120 -4.45 14.96 -10.28
N MET A 121 -4.19 14.19 -9.23
CA MET A 121 -3.42 12.95 -9.31
C MET A 121 -4.08 11.95 -10.24
N ALA A 122 -5.38 11.69 -10.04
CA ALA A 122 -6.15 10.77 -10.87
C ALA A 122 -6.26 11.25 -12.33
N GLY A 123 -6.42 12.53 -12.56
CA GLY A 123 -6.39 13.13 -13.88
C GLY A 123 -5.04 12.96 -14.57
N LEU A 124 -3.95 13.21 -13.84
CA LEU A 124 -2.58 13.10 -14.37
C LEU A 124 -2.26 11.67 -14.81
N TRP A 125 -2.50 10.65 -13.95
CA TRP A 125 -2.21 9.27 -14.38
C TRP A 125 -3.12 8.79 -15.49
N SER A 126 -4.40 9.21 -15.53
CA SER A 126 -5.32 8.83 -16.61
C SER A 126 -4.89 9.42 -17.95
N VAL A 127 -4.51 10.70 -17.99
CA VAL A 127 -3.98 11.36 -19.19
C VAL A 127 -2.64 10.74 -19.60
N ALA A 128 -1.74 10.47 -18.63
CA ALA A 128 -0.48 9.81 -18.92
C ALA A 128 -0.69 8.38 -19.47
N THR A 129 -1.73 7.66 -19.02
CA THR A 129 -2.09 6.36 -19.58
C THR A 129 -2.62 6.46 -21.02
N ILE A 130 -3.29 7.57 -21.40
CA ILE A 130 -3.57 7.87 -22.83
C ILE A 130 -2.24 8.04 -23.58
N GLY A 131 -1.28 8.76 -23.01
CA GLY A 131 0.08 8.86 -23.57
C GLY A 131 0.71 7.50 -23.82
N CYS A 132 0.54 6.53 -22.89
CA CYS A 132 0.99 5.15 -23.12
C CYS A 132 0.28 4.48 -24.30
N ALA A 133 -1.03 4.71 -24.49
CA ALA A 133 -1.79 4.12 -25.59
C ALA A 133 -1.37 4.61 -26.98
N ILE A 134 -0.95 5.88 -27.08
CA ILE A 134 -0.54 6.50 -28.35
C ILE A 134 0.96 6.45 -28.60
N ALA A 135 1.77 5.97 -27.65
CA ALA A 135 3.22 5.90 -27.76
C ALA A 135 3.65 5.15 -29.02
N ALA A 136 4.56 5.73 -29.78
CA ALA A 136 5.10 5.15 -31.01
C ALA A 136 6.40 4.34 -30.78
N ASN A 137 7.10 4.63 -29.69
CA ASN A 137 8.39 4.03 -29.37
C ASN A 137 8.60 3.88 -27.85
N TYR A 138 9.72 3.22 -27.50
CA TYR A 138 10.11 2.99 -26.09
C TYR A 138 10.22 4.28 -25.27
N HIS A 139 10.83 5.34 -25.81
CA HIS A 139 11.10 6.57 -25.07
C HIS A 139 9.80 7.29 -24.69
N GLU A 140 8.87 7.38 -25.63
CA GLU A 140 7.54 7.96 -25.38
C GLU A 140 6.78 7.16 -24.32
N MET A 141 6.80 5.83 -24.42
CA MET A 141 6.19 4.94 -23.42
C MET A 141 6.83 5.14 -22.06
N PHE A 142 8.18 5.21 -21.98
CA PHE A 142 8.90 5.40 -20.73
C PHE A 142 8.55 6.73 -20.06
N VAL A 143 8.51 7.83 -20.83
CA VAL A 143 8.12 9.15 -20.31
C VAL A 143 6.66 9.16 -19.86
N ALA A 144 5.75 8.59 -20.64
CA ALA A 144 4.35 8.48 -20.25
C ALA A 144 4.20 7.68 -18.94
N ARG A 145 4.91 6.58 -18.79
CA ARG A 145 4.93 5.76 -17.54
C ARG A 145 5.52 6.50 -16.34
N LEU A 146 6.53 7.34 -16.55
CA LEU A 146 7.03 8.23 -15.49
C LEU A 146 5.92 9.15 -14.97
N PHE A 147 5.15 9.80 -15.88
CA PHE A 147 4.04 10.64 -15.49
C PHE A 147 2.87 9.88 -14.86
N VAL A 148 2.62 8.63 -15.26
CA VAL A 148 1.72 7.73 -14.52
C VAL A 148 2.17 7.62 -13.08
N GLY A 149 3.44 7.28 -12.82
CA GLY A 149 3.98 7.16 -11.47
C GLY A 149 3.93 8.46 -10.65
N VAL A 150 4.15 9.61 -11.29
CA VAL A 150 3.98 10.93 -10.66
C VAL A 150 2.52 11.15 -10.23
N GLY A 151 1.56 10.81 -11.09
CA GLY A 151 0.13 10.91 -10.79
C GLY A 151 -0.32 9.97 -9.66
N GLU A 152 0.24 8.77 -9.60
CA GLU A 152 -0.13 7.77 -8.58
C GLU A 152 0.50 8.03 -7.20
N ALA A 153 1.57 8.82 -7.12
CA ALA A 153 2.53 8.85 -6.01
C ALA A 153 1.91 9.02 -4.61
N ALA A 154 0.91 9.84 -4.42
CA ALA A 154 0.30 10.04 -3.10
C ALA A 154 -1.18 9.64 -3.02
N TYR A 155 -1.76 9.12 -4.11
CA TYR A 155 -3.17 8.78 -4.16
C TYR A 155 -3.57 7.77 -3.06
N GLY A 156 -2.79 6.72 -2.87
CA GLY A 156 -3.09 5.69 -1.86
C GLY A 156 -3.17 6.24 -0.44
N SER A 157 -2.21 7.09 -0.04
CA SER A 157 -2.15 7.68 1.29
C SER A 157 -3.22 8.76 1.51
N VAL A 158 -3.39 9.67 0.54
CA VAL A 158 -4.36 10.76 0.61
C VAL A 158 -5.79 10.23 0.53
N GLY A 159 -6.04 9.25 -0.36
CA GLY A 159 -7.33 8.59 -0.51
C GLY A 159 -7.76 7.83 0.74
N LEU A 160 -6.82 7.08 1.34
CA LEU A 160 -7.08 6.38 2.58
C LEU A 160 -7.38 7.35 3.72
N ALA A 161 -6.60 8.43 3.87
CA ALA A 161 -6.82 9.46 4.88
C ALA A 161 -8.20 10.14 4.71
N MET A 162 -8.62 10.38 3.45
CA MET A 162 -9.94 10.91 3.15
C MET A 162 -11.05 9.93 3.55
N LEU A 163 -10.94 8.66 3.20
CA LEU A 163 -11.96 7.65 3.54
C LEU A 163 -12.09 7.45 5.05
N VAL A 164 -10.97 7.40 5.77
CA VAL A 164 -10.97 7.29 7.25
C VAL A 164 -11.63 8.49 7.92
N SER A 165 -11.57 9.69 7.31
CA SER A 165 -12.27 10.87 7.83
C SER A 165 -13.78 10.87 7.54
N VAL A 166 -14.24 10.18 6.51
CA VAL A 166 -15.65 10.12 6.10
C VAL A 166 -16.43 9.02 6.85
N PHE A 167 -15.76 8.00 7.38
CA PHE A 167 -16.43 6.87 8.04
C PHE A 167 -16.20 6.83 9.55
N PRO A 168 -17.21 6.39 10.34
CA PRO A 168 -17.12 6.31 11.81
C PRO A 168 -16.02 5.32 12.24
N ARG A 169 -15.41 5.56 13.39
CA ARG A 169 -14.27 4.78 13.93
C ARG A 169 -14.49 3.27 13.89
N ARG A 170 -15.71 2.80 14.19
CA ARG A 170 -16.07 1.36 14.17
C ARG A 170 -15.95 0.67 12.81
N MET A 171 -16.01 1.42 11.70
CA MET A 171 -15.96 0.89 10.35
C MET A 171 -14.59 1.06 9.67
N ARG A 172 -13.67 1.79 10.29
CA ARG A 172 -12.39 2.19 9.64
C ARG A 172 -11.59 1.01 9.14
N SER A 173 -11.46 -0.06 9.93
CA SER A 173 -10.72 -1.27 9.50
C SER A 173 -11.33 -1.94 8.27
N SER A 174 -12.67 -2.06 8.23
CA SER A 174 -13.39 -2.64 7.09
C SER A 174 -13.25 -1.76 5.83
N ILE A 175 -13.33 -0.44 5.99
CA ILE A 175 -13.16 0.53 4.90
C ILE A 175 -11.73 0.49 4.35
N VAL A 176 -10.72 0.45 5.23
CA VAL A 176 -9.31 0.30 4.83
C VAL A 176 -9.10 -1.01 4.07
N GLY A 177 -9.58 -2.12 4.60
CA GLY A 177 -9.48 -3.43 3.95
C GLY A 177 -10.21 -3.47 2.61
N GLY A 178 -11.44 -2.92 2.54
CA GLY A 178 -12.19 -2.80 1.31
C GLY A 178 -11.48 -1.94 0.26
N PHE A 179 -10.97 -0.78 0.64
CA PHE A 179 -10.24 0.10 -0.26
C PHE A 179 -8.98 -0.56 -0.81
N THR A 180 -8.17 -1.15 0.06
CA THR A 180 -6.91 -1.79 -0.37
C THR A 180 -7.14 -3.04 -1.22
N SER A 181 -8.29 -3.73 -1.10
CA SER A 181 -8.62 -4.86 -1.96
C SER A 181 -8.79 -4.48 -3.44
N ALA A 182 -9.09 -3.19 -3.73
CA ALA A 182 -9.16 -2.68 -5.10
C ALA A 182 -7.85 -2.89 -5.87
N ALA A 183 -6.70 -2.85 -5.18
CA ALA A 183 -5.39 -3.10 -5.79
C ALA A 183 -5.27 -4.55 -6.31
N ALA A 184 -5.73 -5.53 -5.54
CA ALA A 184 -5.72 -6.93 -5.95
C ALA A 184 -6.68 -7.18 -7.12
N PHE A 185 -7.92 -6.71 -7.01
CA PHE A 185 -8.91 -6.83 -8.09
C PHE A 185 -8.47 -6.09 -9.36
N GLY A 186 -7.95 -4.87 -9.21
CA GLY A 186 -7.40 -4.09 -10.32
C GLY A 186 -6.25 -4.80 -11.02
N SER A 187 -5.35 -5.42 -10.27
CA SER A 187 -4.24 -6.19 -10.83
C SER A 187 -4.72 -7.38 -11.66
N VAL A 188 -5.65 -8.16 -11.13
CA VAL A 188 -6.23 -9.32 -11.84
C VAL A 188 -6.96 -8.89 -13.12
N LEU A 189 -7.83 -7.88 -13.00
CA LEU A 189 -8.60 -7.37 -14.13
C LEU A 189 -7.70 -6.72 -15.18
N GLY A 190 -6.68 -5.98 -14.74
CA GLY A 190 -5.72 -5.31 -15.62
C GLY A 190 -4.96 -6.30 -16.49
N VAL A 191 -4.37 -7.32 -15.90
CA VAL A 191 -3.64 -8.36 -16.66
C VAL A 191 -4.59 -9.12 -17.58
N SER A 192 -5.75 -9.57 -17.06
CA SER A 192 -6.70 -10.39 -17.82
C SER A 192 -7.29 -9.63 -19.02
N PHE A 193 -7.87 -8.45 -18.76
CA PHE A 193 -8.52 -7.66 -19.81
C PHE A 193 -7.52 -7.13 -20.82
N SER A 194 -6.32 -6.76 -20.35
CA SER A 194 -5.27 -6.30 -21.26
C SER A 194 -4.90 -7.37 -22.29
N GLY A 195 -4.66 -8.59 -21.86
CA GLY A 195 -4.36 -9.70 -22.77
C GLY A 195 -5.51 -10.03 -23.72
N LEU A 196 -6.76 -10.02 -23.22
CA LEU A 196 -7.94 -10.29 -24.04
C LEU A 196 -8.20 -9.18 -25.08
N ILE A 197 -8.17 -7.92 -24.66
CA ILE A 197 -8.40 -6.78 -25.56
C ILE A 197 -7.27 -6.72 -26.60
N ALA A 198 -6.02 -6.92 -26.18
CA ALA A 198 -4.87 -6.87 -27.07
C ALA A 198 -4.92 -7.92 -28.17
N ALA A 199 -5.48 -9.10 -27.88
CA ALA A 199 -5.62 -10.19 -28.86
C ALA A 199 -6.63 -9.86 -29.97
N HIS A 200 -7.65 -9.04 -29.72
CA HIS A 200 -8.72 -8.74 -30.68
C HIS A 200 -8.58 -7.34 -31.32
N PHE A 201 -8.15 -6.35 -30.53
CA PHE A 201 -8.15 -4.93 -30.96
C PHE A 201 -6.75 -4.32 -30.97
N GLY A 202 -5.74 -5.07 -30.51
CA GLY A 202 -4.37 -4.59 -30.39
C GLY A 202 -4.09 -3.90 -29.03
N TRP A 203 -2.81 -3.80 -28.69
CA TRP A 203 -2.36 -3.34 -27.38
C TRP A 203 -2.68 -1.86 -27.10
N ARG A 204 -2.75 -1.02 -28.14
CA ARG A 204 -3.11 0.39 -27.97
C ARG A 204 -4.52 0.57 -27.45
N TRP A 205 -5.47 -0.21 -27.94
CA TRP A 205 -6.84 -0.23 -27.42
C TRP A 205 -6.92 -0.74 -26.00
N SER A 206 -6.08 -1.72 -25.64
CA SER A 206 -6.00 -2.19 -24.25
C SER A 206 -5.64 -1.06 -23.28
N MET A 207 -4.57 -0.31 -23.57
CA MET A 207 -4.17 0.83 -22.74
C MET A 207 -5.19 1.99 -22.81
N GLY A 208 -5.77 2.24 -24.01
CA GLY A 208 -6.75 3.31 -24.23
C GLY A 208 -8.04 3.11 -23.46
N ILE A 209 -8.58 1.89 -23.41
CA ILE A 209 -9.80 1.58 -22.65
C ILE A 209 -9.55 1.77 -21.16
N MET A 210 -8.39 1.33 -20.63
CA MET A 210 -8.04 1.55 -19.22
C MET A 210 -7.92 3.05 -18.90
N ALA A 211 -7.32 3.83 -19.80
CA ALA A 211 -7.18 5.28 -19.65
C ALA A 211 -8.52 6.01 -19.67
N ILE A 212 -9.40 5.66 -20.62
CA ILE A 212 -10.74 6.23 -20.72
C ILE A 212 -11.56 5.90 -19.48
N PHE A 213 -11.49 4.65 -18.99
CA PHE A 213 -12.17 4.25 -17.76
C PHE A 213 -11.71 5.11 -16.57
N GLY A 214 -10.39 5.28 -16.38
CA GLY A 214 -9.85 6.17 -15.34
C GLY A 214 -10.30 7.62 -15.49
N LEU A 215 -10.27 8.16 -16.73
CA LEU A 215 -10.65 9.54 -16.99
C LEU A 215 -12.14 9.80 -16.71
N VAL A 216 -13.02 8.87 -17.10
CA VAL A 216 -14.46 8.95 -16.79
C VAL A 216 -14.68 8.97 -15.28
N LEU A 217 -13.99 8.09 -14.53
CA LEU A 217 -14.07 8.07 -13.08
C LEU A 217 -13.61 9.39 -12.44
N VAL A 218 -12.54 10.00 -12.96
CA VAL A 218 -12.07 11.33 -12.49
C VAL A 218 -13.10 12.40 -12.74
N ILE A 219 -13.69 12.42 -13.93
CA ILE A 219 -14.74 13.39 -14.28
C ILE A 219 -15.93 13.24 -13.31
N VAL A 220 -16.41 12.01 -13.12
CA VAL A 220 -17.50 11.73 -12.16
C VAL A 220 -17.11 12.15 -10.74
N TYR A 221 -15.86 11.86 -10.32
CA TYR A 221 -15.33 12.25 -9.02
C TYR A 221 -15.38 13.77 -8.83
N CYS A 222 -14.94 14.56 -9.81
CA CYS A 222 -14.94 16.03 -9.74
C CYS A 222 -16.35 16.61 -9.58
N PHE A 223 -17.37 16.01 -10.21
CA PHE A 223 -18.76 16.46 -10.07
C PHE A 223 -19.42 16.03 -8.76
N VAL A 224 -19.07 14.87 -8.25
CA VAL A 224 -19.75 14.27 -7.09
C VAL A 224 -19.09 14.68 -5.79
N VAL A 225 -17.74 14.66 -5.73
CA VAL A 225 -16.99 14.83 -4.49
C VAL A 225 -16.50 16.26 -4.36
N THR A 226 -17.04 16.98 -3.35
CA THR A 226 -16.65 18.36 -3.07
C THR A 226 -16.32 18.49 -1.58
N GLU A 227 -15.33 19.33 -1.24
CA GLU A 227 -14.91 19.58 0.15
C GLU A 227 -16.08 20.03 1.04
N ASN A 228 -16.96 20.88 0.50
CA ASN A 228 -18.14 21.37 1.23
C ASN A 228 -19.13 20.24 1.58
N ARG A 229 -19.29 19.23 0.73
CA ARG A 229 -20.17 18.09 1.00
C ARG A 229 -19.58 17.14 2.03
N ILE A 230 -18.25 16.94 1.98
CA ILE A 230 -17.52 16.13 2.97
C ILE A 230 -17.60 16.79 4.35
N ALA A 231 -17.34 18.08 4.46
CA ALA A 231 -17.42 18.84 5.72
C ALA A 231 -18.84 18.81 6.33
N ARG A 232 -19.89 18.86 5.50
CA ARG A 232 -21.29 18.75 5.97
C ARG A 232 -21.67 17.33 6.43
N ALA A 233 -21.02 16.31 5.89
CA ALA A 233 -21.30 14.93 6.27
C ALA A 233 -20.77 14.58 7.66
N HIS A 234 -19.71 15.26 8.13
CA HIS A 234 -19.08 15.03 9.43
C HIS A 234 -18.60 16.34 10.07
N PRO A 235 -19.49 17.11 10.77
CA PRO A 235 -19.14 18.39 11.39
C PRO A 235 -18.12 18.25 12.52
N ASP A 236 -18.11 17.13 13.23
CA ASP A 236 -17.34 16.96 14.47
C ASP A 236 -15.83 16.73 14.26
N GLU A 237 -15.39 16.31 13.09
CA GLU A 237 -13.96 16.11 12.81
C GLU A 237 -13.30 17.29 12.05
N SER A 238 -14.08 18.26 11.59
CA SER A 238 -13.58 19.45 10.87
C SER A 238 -12.75 20.40 11.76
N GLY A 239 -12.81 20.23 13.08
CA GLY A 239 -12.06 21.02 14.07
C GLY A 239 -10.74 20.37 14.52
N ALA A 240 -10.50 19.12 14.21
CA ALA A 240 -9.23 18.48 14.50
C ALA A 240 -8.17 18.97 13.51
N ASN A 241 -7.49 20.03 13.88
CA ASN A 241 -6.39 20.62 13.12
C ASN A 241 -5.28 19.57 12.97
N PRO A 242 -5.00 19.03 11.75
CA PRO A 242 -3.93 18.03 11.57
C PRO A 242 -2.55 18.59 11.93
N ALA A 243 -2.47 19.90 12.13
CA ALA A 243 -1.25 20.59 12.57
C ALA A 243 -0.93 20.43 14.06
N GLN A 244 -1.91 20.06 14.92
CA GLN A 244 -1.68 19.99 16.37
C GLN A 244 -0.89 18.74 16.82
N GLY A 245 -0.65 17.77 15.95
CA GLY A 245 0.24 16.62 16.23
C GLY A 245 1.65 16.73 15.62
N ARG A 246 1.89 17.75 14.81
CA ARG A 246 3.25 18.03 14.29
C ARG A 246 3.99 18.91 15.31
N ALA A 247 4.46 18.31 16.41
CA ALA A 247 5.66 18.82 17.05
C ALA A 247 6.68 19.09 15.93
N THR A 248 7.39 20.20 16.00
CA THR A 248 8.52 20.53 15.11
C THR A 248 9.60 19.47 15.27
N LEU A 249 9.34 18.30 14.64
CA LEU A 249 10.28 17.19 14.68
C LEU A 249 11.50 17.63 13.87
N THR A 250 12.58 17.87 14.59
CA THR A 250 13.89 18.03 13.99
C THR A 250 14.14 16.85 13.06
N LEU A 251 14.72 17.06 11.87
CA LEU A 251 15.04 15.97 10.92
C LEU A 251 15.73 14.77 11.61
N ARG A 252 16.57 15.06 12.61
CA ARG A 252 17.22 14.04 13.44
C ARG A 252 16.21 13.26 14.29
N GLY A 253 15.22 13.94 14.89
CA GLY A 253 14.16 13.28 15.67
C GLY A 253 13.25 12.41 14.81
N LEU A 254 12.96 12.86 13.58
CA LEU A 254 12.23 12.06 12.59
C LEU A 254 13.03 10.79 12.22
N PHE A 255 14.32 10.93 11.92
CA PHE A 255 15.18 9.80 11.56
C PHE A 255 15.28 8.76 12.69
N VAL A 256 15.47 9.21 13.93
CA VAL A 256 15.48 8.35 15.12
C VAL A 256 14.12 7.69 15.35
N GLY A 257 13.01 8.39 15.11
CA GLY A 257 11.66 7.83 15.22
C GLY A 257 11.30 6.82 14.13
N LEU A 258 11.90 6.94 12.93
CA LEU A 258 11.71 6.01 11.81
C LEU A 258 12.56 4.75 11.92
N PHE A 259 13.73 4.86 12.52
CA PHE A 259 14.66 3.75 12.73
C PHE A 259 14.95 3.57 14.23
N PRO A 260 13.92 3.30 15.05
CA PRO A 260 14.07 3.22 16.50
C PRO A 260 14.98 2.06 16.92
N SER A 261 15.07 1.03 16.10
CA SER A 261 15.87 -0.16 16.38
C SER A 261 16.41 -0.83 15.11
N ARG A 262 17.43 -1.66 15.27
CA ARG A 262 18.00 -2.47 14.19
C ARG A 262 16.97 -3.46 13.64
N SER A 263 16.10 -3.97 14.51
CA SER A 263 15.05 -4.90 14.12
C SER A 263 14.05 -4.22 13.14
N VAL A 264 13.65 -2.97 13.36
CA VAL A 264 12.76 -2.23 12.43
C VAL A 264 13.43 -2.03 11.06
N PHE A 265 14.72 -1.69 11.02
CA PHE A 265 15.44 -1.61 9.74
C PHE A 265 15.45 -2.94 8.99
N CYS A 266 15.69 -4.06 9.70
CA CYS A 266 15.61 -5.39 9.10
C CYS A 266 14.20 -5.70 8.58
N ALA A 267 13.12 -5.22 9.22
CA ALA A 267 11.76 -5.40 8.74
C ALA A 267 11.52 -4.63 7.41
N TYR A 268 12.01 -3.39 7.29
CA TYR A 268 11.94 -2.64 6.03
C TYR A 268 12.70 -3.34 4.90
N LEU A 269 13.95 -3.69 5.16
CA LEU A 269 14.82 -4.31 4.15
C LEU A 269 14.35 -5.72 3.76
N GLY A 270 13.98 -6.55 4.73
CA GLY A 270 13.47 -7.89 4.48
C GLY A 270 12.17 -7.90 3.69
N SER A 271 11.24 -6.98 4.00
CA SER A 271 10.02 -6.78 3.22
C SER A 271 10.34 -6.39 1.79
N ALA A 272 11.20 -5.40 1.58
CA ALA A 272 11.57 -4.92 0.26
C ALA A 272 12.21 -6.02 -0.61
N LEU A 273 13.12 -6.81 -0.03
CA LEU A 273 13.75 -7.94 -0.74
C LEU A 273 12.76 -9.06 -1.09
N GLN A 274 11.75 -9.30 -0.26
CA GLN A 274 10.69 -10.25 -0.60
C GLN A 274 9.76 -9.67 -1.68
N VAL A 275 9.45 -8.39 -1.63
CA VAL A 275 8.68 -7.67 -2.66
C VAL A 275 9.44 -7.60 -4.00
N PHE A 276 10.78 -7.68 -3.99
CA PHE A 276 11.58 -7.85 -5.21
C PHE A 276 11.20 -9.13 -5.97
N ILE A 277 11.07 -10.24 -5.27
CA ILE A 277 10.64 -11.52 -5.87
C ILE A 277 9.21 -11.41 -6.39
N GLN A 278 8.33 -10.76 -5.63
CA GLN A 278 6.94 -10.51 -6.03
C GLN A 278 6.85 -9.67 -7.29
N GLY A 279 7.55 -8.53 -7.33
CA GLY A 279 7.57 -7.63 -8.49
C GLY A 279 8.08 -8.34 -9.75
N THR A 280 9.16 -9.10 -9.61
CA THR A 280 9.70 -9.92 -10.70
C THR A 280 8.67 -10.90 -11.26
N LEU A 281 8.06 -11.71 -10.40
CA LEU A 281 7.10 -12.72 -10.87
C LEU A 281 5.86 -12.10 -11.50
N ILE A 282 5.25 -11.11 -10.85
CA ILE A 282 4.02 -10.48 -11.36
C ILE A 282 4.27 -9.85 -12.74
N VAL A 283 5.42 -9.24 -12.94
CA VAL A 283 5.74 -8.53 -14.20
C VAL A 283 6.12 -9.50 -15.31
N TRP A 284 6.95 -10.49 -15.02
CA TRP A 284 7.51 -11.36 -16.05
C TRP A 284 6.71 -12.63 -16.34
N LEU A 285 5.78 -13.01 -15.45
CA LEU A 285 5.01 -14.25 -15.59
C LEU A 285 4.21 -14.34 -16.89
N PRO A 286 3.48 -13.29 -17.36
CA PRO A 286 2.80 -13.34 -18.66
C PRO A 286 3.77 -13.60 -19.82
N SER A 287 4.92 -12.94 -19.79
CA SER A 287 5.97 -13.12 -20.81
C SER A 287 6.60 -14.50 -20.76
N TYR A 288 6.82 -15.05 -19.56
CA TYR A 288 7.33 -16.42 -19.38
C TYR A 288 6.37 -17.45 -19.97
N LEU A 289 5.09 -17.36 -19.65
CA LEU A 289 4.06 -18.27 -20.16
C LEU A 289 3.91 -18.15 -21.69
N ASN A 290 4.00 -16.95 -22.23
CA ASN A 290 3.92 -16.74 -23.67
C ASN A 290 5.17 -17.29 -24.41
N ARG A 291 6.39 -16.94 -23.95
CA ARG A 291 7.64 -17.27 -24.67
C ARG A 291 8.04 -18.73 -24.56
N TYR A 292 7.86 -19.34 -23.40
CA TYR A 292 8.38 -20.68 -23.12
C TYR A 292 7.30 -21.77 -23.14
N TRP A 293 6.03 -21.40 -22.84
CA TRP A 293 4.93 -22.35 -22.95
C TRP A 293 4.19 -22.28 -24.28
N GLY A 294 4.56 -21.36 -25.16
CA GLY A 294 3.89 -21.13 -26.44
C GLY A 294 2.41 -20.70 -26.30
N MET A 295 2.01 -20.19 -25.11
CA MET A 295 0.63 -19.74 -24.90
C MET A 295 0.36 -18.45 -25.68
N PRO A 296 -0.81 -18.33 -26.34
CA PRO A 296 -1.25 -17.02 -26.86
C PRO A 296 -1.25 -15.97 -25.75
N VAL A 297 -0.97 -14.71 -26.08
CA VAL A 297 -0.87 -13.60 -25.11
C VAL A 297 -2.11 -13.51 -24.21
N SER A 298 -3.31 -13.70 -24.79
CA SER A 298 -4.56 -13.70 -24.02
C SER A 298 -4.64 -14.81 -22.97
N LYS A 299 -4.27 -16.04 -23.33
CA LYS A 299 -4.25 -17.18 -22.41
C LYS A 299 -3.17 -17.02 -21.34
N ALA A 300 -1.97 -16.59 -21.73
CA ALA A 300 -0.88 -16.31 -20.78
C ALA A 300 -1.25 -15.24 -19.76
N ALA A 301 -1.93 -14.18 -20.20
CA ALA A 301 -2.44 -13.12 -19.34
C ALA A 301 -3.49 -13.64 -18.34
N VAL A 302 -4.47 -14.43 -18.77
CA VAL A 302 -5.50 -14.99 -17.89
C VAL A 302 -4.91 -15.95 -16.85
N VAL A 303 -3.98 -16.82 -17.25
CA VAL A 303 -3.29 -17.73 -16.32
C VAL A 303 -2.46 -16.94 -15.30
N ALA A 304 -1.70 -15.95 -15.77
CA ALA A 304 -0.91 -15.08 -14.88
C ALA A 304 -1.82 -14.31 -13.90
N ALA A 305 -2.95 -13.79 -14.36
CA ALA A 305 -3.93 -13.12 -13.51
C ALA A 305 -4.51 -14.06 -12.43
N GLY A 306 -4.75 -15.32 -12.78
CA GLY A 306 -5.15 -16.35 -11.80
C GLY A 306 -4.10 -16.53 -10.69
N LEU A 307 -2.81 -16.56 -11.03
CA LEU A 307 -1.73 -16.64 -10.05
C LEU A 307 -1.59 -15.35 -9.23
N VAL A 308 -1.83 -14.17 -9.82
CA VAL A 308 -1.92 -12.91 -9.07
C VAL A 308 -3.07 -12.93 -8.07
N LEU A 309 -4.23 -13.50 -8.43
CA LEU A 309 -5.36 -13.69 -7.51
C LEU A 309 -4.98 -14.60 -6.34
N VAL A 310 -4.32 -15.73 -6.61
CA VAL A 310 -3.82 -16.63 -5.56
C VAL A 310 -2.86 -15.90 -4.61
N SER A 311 -1.98 -15.04 -5.13
CA SER A 311 -1.10 -14.21 -4.30
C SER A 311 -1.88 -13.23 -3.41
N GLY A 312 -2.93 -12.61 -3.92
CA GLY A 312 -3.81 -11.72 -3.14
C GLY A 312 -4.56 -12.48 -2.02
N ILE A 313 -5.08 -13.67 -2.33
CA ILE A 313 -5.68 -14.58 -1.32
C ILE A 313 -4.63 -14.96 -0.27
N GLY A 314 -3.43 -15.30 -0.71
CA GLY A 314 -2.32 -15.66 0.16
C GLY A 314 -1.91 -14.53 1.10
N GLN A 315 -1.88 -13.30 0.62
CA GLN A 315 -1.64 -12.11 1.46
C GLN A 315 -2.63 -12.01 2.61
N PHE A 316 -3.92 -12.20 2.32
CA PHE A 316 -4.96 -12.18 3.34
C PHE A 316 -4.82 -13.36 4.32
N LEU A 317 -4.68 -14.59 3.82
CA LEU A 317 -4.56 -15.79 4.65
C LEU A 317 -3.30 -15.76 5.54
N CYS A 318 -2.16 -15.35 5.00
CA CYS A 318 -0.91 -15.20 5.78
C CYS A 318 -1.04 -14.10 6.83
N GLY A 319 -1.76 -13.00 6.55
CA GLY A 319 -2.06 -11.96 7.52
C GLY A 319 -2.88 -12.49 8.68
N VAL A 320 -4.02 -13.14 8.40
CA VAL A 320 -4.90 -13.74 9.41
C VAL A 320 -4.16 -14.81 10.23
N ALA A 321 -3.38 -15.69 9.57
CA ALA A 321 -2.59 -16.71 10.25
C ALA A 321 -1.54 -16.08 11.17
N THR A 322 -0.87 -15.01 10.74
CA THR A 322 0.08 -14.28 11.56
C THR A 322 -0.59 -13.68 12.80
N ASP A 323 -1.74 -13.02 12.64
CA ASP A 323 -2.47 -12.42 13.75
C ASP A 323 -2.98 -13.46 14.73
N TRP A 324 -3.45 -14.62 14.23
CA TRP A 324 -3.94 -15.70 15.08
C TRP A 324 -2.83 -16.39 15.87
N ILE A 325 -1.68 -16.69 15.22
CA ILE A 325 -0.56 -17.42 15.83
C ILE A 325 0.27 -16.50 16.74
N CYS A 326 0.39 -15.22 16.38
CA CYS A 326 1.36 -14.29 16.99
C CYS A 326 0.74 -13.27 17.95
N ARG A 327 -0.43 -13.57 18.54
CA ARG A 327 -1.27 -12.65 19.34
C ARG A 327 -0.50 -11.75 20.31
N GLU A 328 0.59 -12.23 20.93
CA GLU A 328 1.30 -11.51 22.00
C GLU A 328 2.84 -11.45 21.83
N SER A 329 3.41 -12.08 20.80
CA SER A 329 4.86 -12.23 20.71
C SER A 329 5.44 -11.69 19.42
N SER A 330 6.22 -10.61 19.52
CA SER A 330 6.99 -10.06 18.40
C SER A 330 7.95 -11.07 17.79
N LEU A 331 8.54 -11.95 18.58
CA LEU A 331 9.44 -13.00 18.11
C LEU A 331 8.75 -14.05 17.23
N LYS A 332 7.48 -14.37 17.53
CA LYS A 332 6.69 -15.27 16.68
C LYS A 332 6.43 -14.66 15.32
N ARG A 333 6.21 -13.33 15.22
CA ARG A 333 6.04 -12.62 13.93
C ARG A 333 7.28 -12.75 13.05
N TRP A 334 8.49 -12.61 13.63
CA TRP A 334 9.74 -12.85 12.92
C TRP A 334 9.84 -14.31 12.43
N SER A 335 9.46 -15.26 13.26
CA SER A 335 9.45 -16.67 12.88
C SER A 335 8.48 -16.96 11.74
N MET A 336 7.30 -16.32 11.71
CA MET A 336 6.35 -16.43 10.60
C MET A 336 6.91 -15.83 9.31
N ALA A 337 7.57 -14.66 9.36
CA ALA A 337 8.24 -14.09 8.20
C ALA A 337 9.29 -15.03 7.61
N ILE A 338 10.10 -15.67 8.47
CA ILE A 338 11.11 -16.67 8.09
C ILE A 338 10.44 -17.88 7.41
N VAL A 339 9.39 -18.43 8.02
CA VAL A 339 8.67 -19.60 7.50
C VAL A 339 8.05 -19.30 6.13
N TYR A 340 7.39 -18.17 5.99
CA TYR A 340 6.78 -17.77 4.71
C TYR A 340 7.83 -17.53 3.62
N CYS A 341 8.93 -16.87 3.97
CA CYS A 341 10.04 -16.64 3.03
C CYS A 341 10.70 -17.96 2.60
N LEU A 342 10.91 -18.88 3.54
CA LEU A 342 11.46 -20.21 3.26
C LEU A 342 10.50 -21.04 2.39
N ALA A 343 9.21 -21.05 2.72
CA ALA A 343 8.19 -21.74 1.93
C ALA A 343 8.13 -21.20 0.49
N LEU A 344 8.13 -19.86 0.33
CA LEU A 344 8.21 -19.22 -0.98
C LEU A 344 9.45 -19.68 -1.75
N GLY A 345 10.64 -19.57 -1.15
CA GLY A 345 11.92 -19.91 -1.80
C GLY A 345 11.98 -21.37 -2.24
N VAL A 346 11.60 -22.30 -1.35
CA VAL A 346 11.63 -23.74 -1.64
C VAL A 346 10.60 -24.12 -2.71
N LEU A 347 9.35 -23.71 -2.56
CA LEU A 347 8.29 -24.02 -3.52
C LEU A 347 8.59 -23.43 -4.90
N LEU A 348 9.10 -22.19 -4.94
CA LEU A 348 9.49 -21.53 -6.18
C LEU A 348 10.69 -22.24 -6.84
N ALA A 349 11.67 -22.69 -6.03
CA ALA A 349 12.82 -23.44 -6.54
C ALA A 349 12.41 -24.77 -7.17
N ILE A 350 11.46 -25.46 -6.57
CA ILE A 350 10.93 -26.71 -7.12
C ILE A 350 10.12 -26.41 -8.39
N ALA A 351 9.17 -25.46 -8.34
CA ALA A 351 8.29 -25.14 -9.44
C ALA A 351 9.05 -24.70 -10.70
N LEU A 352 10.04 -23.80 -10.57
CA LEU A 352 10.76 -23.26 -11.73
C LEU A 352 11.82 -24.21 -12.32
N ARG A 353 12.14 -25.33 -11.64
CA ARG A 353 12.98 -26.41 -12.17
C ARG A 353 12.20 -27.55 -12.80
N MET A 354 10.86 -27.60 -12.62
CA MET A 354 10.02 -28.60 -13.24
C MET A 354 9.89 -28.34 -14.75
N PRO A 355 9.69 -29.40 -15.54
CA PRO A 355 9.33 -29.25 -16.95
C PRO A 355 8.05 -28.43 -17.10
N GLN A 356 7.95 -27.73 -18.23
CA GLN A 356 6.78 -26.95 -18.58
C GLN A 356 5.54 -27.86 -18.68
N GLY A 357 4.50 -27.58 -17.91
CA GLY A 357 3.30 -28.41 -17.87
C GLY A 357 2.40 -28.08 -16.67
N ASN A 358 1.24 -28.73 -16.61
CA ASN A 358 0.25 -28.51 -15.55
C ASN A 358 0.82 -28.71 -14.15
N LEU A 359 1.80 -29.60 -13.98
CA LEU A 359 2.48 -29.83 -12.70
C LEU A 359 3.28 -28.60 -12.25
N GLN A 360 3.96 -27.91 -13.16
CA GLN A 360 4.67 -26.67 -12.86
C GLN A 360 3.70 -25.59 -12.37
N LEU A 361 2.56 -25.41 -13.05
CA LEU A 361 1.52 -24.45 -12.62
C LEU A 361 0.92 -24.82 -11.26
N ALA A 362 0.65 -26.10 -11.03
CA ALA A 362 0.14 -26.60 -9.75
C ALA A 362 1.12 -26.34 -8.59
N LEU A 363 2.44 -26.34 -8.84
CA LEU A 363 3.46 -26.02 -7.86
C LEU A 363 3.72 -24.51 -7.73
N LEU A 364 3.52 -23.75 -8.81
CA LEU A 364 3.61 -22.28 -8.75
C LEU A 364 2.48 -21.69 -7.89
N ALA A 365 1.26 -22.25 -7.93
CA ALA A 365 0.14 -21.73 -7.16
C ALA A 365 0.41 -21.64 -5.64
N PRO A 366 0.87 -22.69 -4.93
CA PRO A 366 1.22 -22.58 -3.52
C PRO A 366 2.48 -21.71 -3.29
N ALA A 367 3.41 -21.61 -4.25
CA ALA A 367 4.55 -20.70 -4.12
C ALA A 367 4.09 -19.23 -4.11
N VAL A 368 3.24 -18.83 -5.05
CA VAL A 368 2.75 -17.44 -5.14
C VAL A 368 1.79 -17.08 -4.01
N LEU A 369 1.21 -18.05 -3.30
CA LEU A 369 0.41 -17.80 -2.10
C LEU A 369 1.25 -17.09 -1.01
N PHE A 370 2.54 -17.45 -0.87
CA PHE A 370 3.44 -16.80 0.08
C PHE A 370 4.10 -15.52 -0.43
N LEU A 371 3.86 -15.14 -1.68
CA LEU A 371 4.57 -14.07 -2.37
C LEU A 371 4.39 -12.70 -1.68
N ALA A 372 3.16 -12.39 -1.29
CA ALA A 372 2.80 -11.10 -0.66
C ALA A 372 2.69 -11.16 0.88
N SER A 373 3.17 -12.23 1.51
CA SER A 373 3.06 -12.45 2.97
C SER A 373 3.81 -11.42 3.81
N SER A 374 4.85 -10.77 3.26
CA SER A 374 5.67 -9.77 3.97
C SER A 374 4.91 -8.50 4.34
N PHE A 375 3.90 -8.09 3.56
CA PHE A 375 3.15 -6.86 3.83
C PHE A 375 2.49 -6.87 5.21
N GLY A 376 1.73 -7.93 5.53
CA GLY A 376 1.06 -8.06 6.82
C GLY A 376 2.07 -8.27 7.96
N THR A 377 2.99 -9.19 7.78
CA THR A 377 3.93 -9.63 8.84
C THR A 377 4.91 -8.52 9.22
N CYS A 378 5.57 -7.87 8.24
CA CYS A 378 6.51 -6.77 8.51
C CYS A 378 5.77 -5.51 8.96
N GLY A 379 4.58 -5.22 8.41
CA GLY A 379 3.72 -4.14 8.88
C GLY A 379 3.37 -4.29 10.37
N ALA A 380 3.02 -5.50 10.81
CA ALA A 380 2.74 -5.78 12.21
C ALA A 380 3.99 -5.67 13.12
N ILE A 381 5.17 -6.10 12.65
CA ILE A 381 6.44 -5.91 13.35
C ILE A 381 6.73 -4.42 13.55
N ILE A 382 6.63 -3.62 12.49
CA ILE A 382 6.88 -2.18 12.51
C ILE A 382 5.88 -1.47 13.43
N ALA A 383 4.59 -1.80 13.34
CA ALA A 383 3.55 -1.20 14.18
C ALA A 383 3.77 -1.46 15.68
N THR A 384 4.33 -2.62 16.06
CA THR A 384 4.61 -2.94 17.46
C THR A 384 5.91 -2.36 18.00
N ALA A 385 6.89 -2.16 17.11
CA ALA A 385 8.21 -1.65 17.49
C ALA A 385 8.34 -0.11 17.39
N THR A 386 7.36 0.57 16.77
CA THR A 386 7.38 2.01 16.54
C THR A 386 6.32 2.70 17.41
N PRO A 387 6.64 3.84 18.07
CA PRO A 387 5.65 4.60 18.83
C PRO A 387 4.47 5.04 17.96
N PRO A 388 3.22 5.09 18.48
CA PRO A 388 2.03 5.43 17.72
C PRO A 388 2.10 6.76 16.94
N ALA A 389 2.82 7.75 17.48
CA ALA A 389 3.04 9.06 16.83
C ALA A 389 3.79 8.97 15.50
N PHE A 390 4.58 7.92 15.28
CA PHE A 390 5.41 7.71 14.09
C PHE A 390 4.86 6.64 13.13
N HIS A 391 3.74 5.99 13.44
CA HIS A 391 3.19 4.91 12.60
C HIS A 391 3.00 5.35 11.15
N GLY A 392 2.43 6.53 10.90
CA GLY A 392 2.22 7.02 9.53
C GLY A 392 3.52 7.14 8.74
N SER A 393 4.55 7.72 9.35
CA SER A 393 5.87 7.87 8.73
C SER A 393 6.59 6.54 8.57
N ALA A 394 6.43 5.60 9.52
CA ALA A 394 7.02 4.27 9.45
C ALA A 394 6.40 3.44 8.31
N PHE A 395 5.08 3.47 8.13
CA PHE A 395 4.44 2.82 6.99
C PHE A 395 4.79 3.48 5.65
N ALA A 396 4.97 4.80 5.61
CA ALA A 396 5.47 5.48 4.42
C ALA A 396 6.89 5.06 4.07
N THR A 397 7.76 4.87 5.08
CA THR A 397 9.12 4.33 4.90
C THR A 397 9.09 2.89 4.39
N LEU A 398 8.22 2.03 4.95
CA LEU A 398 8.02 0.67 4.43
C LEU A 398 7.59 0.70 2.96
N THR A 399 6.66 1.59 2.61
CA THR A 399 6.20 1.76 1.22
C THR A 399 7.33 2.23 0.31
N LEU A 400 8.16 3.16 0.75
CA LEU A 400 9.35 3.62 0.01
C LEU A 400 10.30 2.44 -0.27
N PHE A 401 10.69 1.68 0.75
CA PHE A 401 11.57 0.52 0.61
C PHE A 401 10.97 -0.53 -0.33
N ASN A 402 9.70 -0.87 -0.16
CA ASN A 402 9.00 -1.86 -1.00
C ASN A 402 8.88 -1.41 -2.46
N ASN A 403 8.65 -0.13 -2.72
CA ASN A 403 8.55 0.37 -4.09
C ASN A 403 9.92 0.47 -4.76
N VAL A 404 10.93 1.05 -4.09
CA VAL A 404 12.25 1.31 -4.70
C VAL A 404 13.06 0.03 -4.82
N LEU A 405 13.27 -0.70 -3.72
CA LEU A 405 14.12 -1.89 -3.68
C LEU A 405 13.37 -3.17 -4.07
N GLY A 406 12.03 -3.15 -4.00
CA GLY A 406 11.19 -4.29 -4.36
C GLY A 406 10.64 -4.16 -5.78
N LEU A 407 9.50 -3.46 -5.91
CA LEU A 407 8.73 -3.41 -7.16
C LEU A 407 9.46 -2.73 -8.33
N ALA A 408 10.35 -1.77 -8.08
CA ALA A 408 11.15 -1.17 -9.15
C ALA A 408 12.39 -2.00 -9.46
N ALA A 409 13.16 -2.42 -8.45
CA ALA A 409 14.40 -3.15 -8.68
C ALA A 409 14.15 -4.57 -9.26
N GLY A 410 13.11 -5.28 -8.80
CA GLY A 410 12.83 -6.65 -9.22
C GLY A 410 12.70 -6.84 -10.74
N PRO A 411 11.72 -6.18 -11.38
CA PRO A 411 11.53 -6.32 -12.82
C PRO A 411 12.73 -5.82 -13.65
N PHE A 412 13.37 -4.73 -13.22
CA PHE A 412 14.52 -4.14 -13.92
C PHE A 412 15.73 -5.08 -13.89
N VAL A 413 16.14 -5.52 -12.70
CA VAL A 413 17.31 -6.43 -12.55
C VAL A 413 17.05 -7.75 -13.28
N THR A 414 15.84 -8.28 -13.22
CA THR A 414 15.48 -9.48 -13.96
C THR A 414 15.55 -9.26 -15.48
N GLY A 415 15.15 -8.08 -15.96
CA GLY A 415 15.31 -7.70 -17.36
C GLY A 415 16.77 -7.69 -17.81
N VAL A 416 17.67 -7.11 -17.00
CA VAL A 416 19.11 -7.09 -17.25
C VAL A 416 19.69 -8.51 -17.32
N ILE A 417 19.33 -9.36 -16.37
CA ILE A 417 19.78 -10.76 -16.35
C ILE A 417 19.18 -11.51 -17.56
N SER A 418 17.93 -11.24 -17.90
CA SER A 418 17.25 -11.85 -19.05
C SER A 418 17.91 -11.53 -20.38
N ASP A 419 18.40 -10.31 -20.57
CA ASP A 419 19.14 -9.95 -21.80
C ASP A 419 20.49 -10.68 -21.91
N ALA A 420 21.10 -11.05 -20.79
CA ALA A 420 22.39 -11.76 -20.77
C ALA A 420 22.23 -13.29 -20.92
N VAL A 421 21.24 -13.90 -20.23
CA VAL A 421 21.14 -15.37 -20.13
C VAL A 421 19.77 -15.93 -20.52
N GLY A 422 18.83 -15.08 -20.92
CA GLY A 422 17.45 -15.42 -21.22
C GLY A 422 16.51 -15.39 -20.01
N LEU A 423 15.22 -15.11 -20.25
CA LEU A 423 14.22 -14.93 -19.20
C LEU A 423 13.99 -16.21 -18.38
N GLU A 424 14.01 -17.37 -19.00
CA GLU A 424 13.85 -18.65 -18.29
C GLU A 424 14.98 -18.87 -17.29
N ALA A 425 16.23 -18.64 -17.69
CA ALA A 425 17.38 -18.76 -16.80
C ALA A 425 17.30 -17.72 -15.68
N ALA A 426 16.98 -16.47 -16.00
CA ALA A 426 16.80 -15.41 -15.00
C ALA A 426 15.76 -15.80 -13.94
N LEU A 427 14.60 -16.34 -14.33
CA LEU A 427 13.57 -16.81 -13.40
C LEU A 427 13.99 -18.07 -12.63
N ARG A 428 14.73 -19.00 -13.24
CA ARG A 428 15.26 -20.18 -12.53
C ARG A 428 16.21 -19.81 -11.37
N TRP A 429 16.90 -18.67 -11.47
CA TRP A 429 17.76 -18.14 -10.40
C TRP A 429 17.00 -17.31 -9.36
N LEU A 430 15.76 -16.89 -9.65
CA LEU A 430 14.97 -16.07 -8.73
C LEU A 430 14.80 -16.67 -7.31
N PRO A 431 14.65 -17.99 -7.11
CA PRO A 431 14.59 -18.56 -5.76
C PRO A 431 15.85 -18.30 -4.93
N CYS A 432 17.02 -18.14 -5.56
CA CYS A 432 18.26 -17.78 -4.84
C CYS A 432 18.16 -16.38 -4.22
N ALA A 433 17.39 -15.47 -4.82
CA ALA A 433 17.13 -14.17 -4.24
C ALA A 433 16.37 -14.26 -2.92
N ALA A 434 15.63 -15.35 -2.64
CA ALA A 434 14.94 -15.56 -1.37
C ALA A 434 15.89 -15.79 -0.18
N VAL A 435 17.15 -16.12 -0.44
CA VAL A 435 18.18 -16.24 0.60
C VAL A 435 18.44 -14.88 1.26
N LEU A 436 18.36 -13.77 0.51
CA LEU A 436 18.62 -12.43 1.03
C LEU A 436 17.57 -11.99 2.06
N PRO A 437 16.26 -11.98 1.77
CA PRO A 437 15.25 -11.63 2.78
C PRO A 437 15.27 -12.63 3.94
N LEU A 438 15.53 -13.93 3.70
CA LEU A 438 15.65 -14.93 4.76
C LEU A 438 16.78 -14.57 5.74
N ALA A 439 17.97 -14.24 5.24
CA ALA A 439 19.09 -13.82 6.08
C ALA A 439 18.76 -12.54 6.87
N VAL A 440 18.12 -11.56 6.23
CA VAL A 440 17.70 -10.32 6.89
C VAL A 440 16.66 -10.58 7.98
N TYR A 441 15.70 -11.48 7.77
CA TYR A 441 14.71 -11.85 8.77
C TYR A 441 15.33 -12.61 9.96
N LEU A 442 16.33 -13.47 9.71
CA LEU A 442 17.09 -14.15 10.78
C LEU A 442 17.85 -13.14 11.65
N VAL A 443 18.54 -12.17 11.01
CA VAL A 443 19.24 -11.08 11.71
C VAL A 443 18.24 -10.22 12.48
N GLY A 444 17.11 -9.84 11.87
CA GLY A 444 16.06 -9.06 12.52
C GLY A 444 15.48 -9.75 13.76
N ARG A 445 15.26 -11.07 13.68
CA ARG A 445 14.83 -11.87 14.83
C ARG A 445 15.88 -11.89 15.94
N TRP A 446 17.15 -12.03 15.58
CA TRP A 446 18.25 -11.98 16.55
C TRP A 446 18.35 -10.62 17.24
N CYS A 447 18.30 -9.52 16.47
CA CYS A 447 18.26 -8.17 17.03
C CYS A 447 17.08 -7.95 17.97
N CYS A 448 15.89 -8.44 17.60
CA CYS A 448 14.70 -8.36 18.45
C CYS A 448 14.88 -9.12 19.78
N LEU A 449 15.56 -10.28 19.76
CA LEU A 449 15.91 -11.03 20.97
C LEU A 449 16.88 -10.27 21.87
N GLU A 450 17.90 -9.62 21.30
CA GLU A 450 18.83 -8.80 22.06
C GLU A 450 18.17 -7.55 22.64
N GLU A 451 17.31 -6.88 21.86
CA GLU A 451 16.55 -5.72 22.31
C GLU A 451 15.64 -6.07 23.48
N SER A 452 14.96 -7.23 23.44
CA SER A 452 14.08 -7.70 24.52
C SER A 452 14.82 -8.15 25.79
N ARG A 453 16.13 -8.40 25.72
CA ARG A 453 16.95 -8.74 26.90
C ARG A 453 17.54 -7.49 27.58
N ARG A 454 17.57 -6.36 26.90
CA ARG A 454 18.14 -5.09 27.39
C ARG A 454 17.09 -4.14 27.97
N GLY A 455 15.82 -4.34 27.64
CA GLY A 455 14.68 -3.57 28.18
C GLY A 455 13.94 -4.39 29.22
#